data_a98baaac199485c9353a9bdd1d6c9c6a
#
_entry.id   a98baaac199485c9353a9bdd1d6c9c6a
#
_cell.length_a   1.000
_cell.length_b   1.000
_cell.length_c   1.000
_cell.angle_alpha   90.00
_cell.angle_beta   90.00
_cell.angle_gamma   90.00
#
_symmetry.space_group_name_H-M   'P 1'
#
loop_
_entity.id
_entity.type
_entity.pdbx_description
1 polymer ?
#
loop_
_entity_poly.entity_id
_entity_poly.type
_entity_poly.pdbx_seq_one_letter_code
_entity_poly.pdbx_strand_id
1 'polypeptide(L)'
;MNPYLITAAISYLLGAIPFGYLLVRTFKGEDVRSSGSGNIGATNVARKSPALGVATLLLDAAKGMVAVLLARTLFGGPHRALVMTTAAFFAVVGHLFPVWLKFRGGKGVATSLGSFILLTPKSILCLVILFLFIAVAFRYVSLGSIAVAVAFPLLAWTLHEYTDSRQLIYIAAVSALVIWKHRQNIGRLAAGTESRFGATKSETMRASQR
;
A
#
# COMPACT_ATOMS: atom_id res chain seq x y z
N MET A 1 23.03 12.96 15.50
CA MET A 1 22.68 11.96 14.44
C MET A 1 21.71 12.60 13.46
N ASN A 2 21.82 12.28 12.16
CA ASN A 2 20.95 12.85 11.14
C ASN A 2 19.50 12.32 11.31
N PRO A 3 18.49 13.19 11.55
CA PRO A 3 17.11 12.79 11.81
C PRO A 3 16.50 12.00 10.65
N TYR A 4 16.89 12.29 9.43
CA TYR A 4 16.39 11.58 8.24
C TYR A 4 16.85 10.11 8.20
N LEU A 5 18.11 9.82 8.56
CA LEU A 5 18.64 8.45 8.57
C LEU A 5 17.98 7.59 9.65
N ILE A 6 17.80 8.16 10.86
CA ILE A 6 17.13 7.45 11.96
C ILE A 6 15.67 7.16 11.57
N THR A 7 14.97 8.18 11.08
CA THR A 7 13.58 8.06 10.62
C THR A 7 13.46 7.01 9.52
N ALA A 8 14.34 7.03 8.52
CA ALA A 8 14.35 6.06 7.44
C ALA A 8 14.50 4.63 7.95
N ALA A 9 15.46 4.38 8.84
CA ALA A 9 15.72 3.05 9.39
C ALA A 9 14.54 2.52 10.21
N ILE A 10 14.03 3.31 11.16
CA ILE A 10 12.89 2.92 12.01
C ILE A 10 11.65 2.67 11.16
N SER A 11 11.34 3.58 10.25
CA SER A 11 10.12 3.49 9.42
C SER A 11 10.20 2.32 8.43
N TYR A 12 11.38 2.02 7.87
CA TYR A 12 11.60 0.85 7.04
C TYR A 12 11.35 -0.44 7.84
N LEU A 13 11.89 -0.57 9.04
CA LEU A 13 11.71 -1.78 9.87
C LEU A 13 10.23 -1.96 10.26
N LEU A 14 9.54 -0.91 10.68
CA LEU A 14 8.09 -0.94 10.95
C LEU A 14 7.30 -1.35 9.69
N GLY A 15 7.57 -0.72 8.57
CA GLY A 15 6.96 -1.04 7.30
C GLY A 15 7.21 -2.47 6.85
N ALA A 16 8.39 -3.02 7.16
CA ALA A 16 8.80 -4.37 6.79
C ALA A 16 8.07 -5.48 7.56
N ILE A 17 7.31 -5.17 8.62
CA ILE A 17 6.50 -6.18 9.34
C ILE A 17 5.44 -6.73 8.36
N PRO A 18 5.49 -8.04 8.02
CA PRO A 18 4.65 -8.62 6.99
C PRO A 18 3.35 -9.17 7.59
N PHE A 19 2.44 -8.32 8.03
CA PHE A 19 1.23 -8.72 8.77
C PHE A 19 0.39 -9.78 8.05
N GLY A 20 0.16 -9.65 6.75
CA GLY A 20 -0.64 -10.64 6.02
C GLY A 20 0.00 -12.02 5.98
N TYR A 21 1.34 -12.10 5.88
CA TYR A 21 2.06 -13.37 6.01
C TYR A 21 1.94 -13.93 7.43
N LEU A 22 2.19 -13.11 8.45
CA LEU A 22 2.14 -13.52 9.85
C LEU A 22 0.75 -14.02 10.24
N LEU A 23 -0.30 -13.27 9.91
CA LEU A 23 -1.68 -13.65 10.24
C LEU A 23 -2.07 -14.98 9.60
N VAL A 24 -1.80 -15.19 8.30
CA VAL A 24 -2.14 -16.47 7.65
C VAL A 24 -1.30 -17.61 8.20
N ARG A 25 -0.01 -17.37 8.46
CA ARG A 25 0.87 -18.40 9.04
C ARG A 25 0.41 -18.82 10.43
N THR A 26 0.02 -17.84 11.29
CA THR A 26 -0.40 -18.12 12.67
C THR A 26 -1.79 -18.78 12.73
N PHE A 27 -2.77 -18.28 11.98
CA PHE A 27 -4.16 -18.74 12.11
C PHE A 27 -4.56 -19.87 11.15
N LYS A 28 -3.80 -20.10 10.08
CA LYS A 28 -4.09 -21.14 9.07
C LYS A 28 -2.95 -22.15 8.89
N GLY A 29 -1.79 -21.95 9.49
CA GLY A 29 -0.62 -22.82 9.31
C GLY A 29 0.01 -22.76 7.91
N GLU A 30 -0.45 -21.86 7.03
CA GLU A 30 -0.11 -21.83 5.60
C GLU A 30 0.75 -20.64 5.23
N ASP A 31 1.45 -20.74 4.11
CA ASP A 31 2.10 -19.57 3.47
C ASP A 31 1.13 -18.93 2.48
N VAL A 32 0.73 -17.68 2.73
CA VAL A 32 -0.17 -16.94 1.84
C VAL A 32 0.40 -16.75 0.43
N ARG A 33 1.72 -16.84 0.26
CA ARG A 33 2.40 -16.69 -1.02
C ARG A 33 2.25 -17.91 -1.94
N SER A 34 1.89 -19.06 -1.39
CA SER A 34 1.67 -20.30 -2.16
C SER A 34 0.35 -20.35 -2.91
N SER A 35 -0.51 -19.32 -2.79
CA SER A 35 -1.85 -19.33 -3.37
C SER A 35 -2.29 -17.96 -3.90
N GLY A 36 -3.31 -17.99 -4.75
CA GLY A 36 -3.89 -16.79 -5.35
C GLY A 36 -2.87 -15.99 -6.17
N SER A 37 -2.68 -14.72 -5.83
CA SER A 37 -1.71 -13.85 -6.51
C SER A 37 -0.27 -13.99 -5.99
N GLY A 38 -0.02 -14.83 -5.00
CA GLY A 38 1.29 -14.95 -4.35
C GLY A 38 1.70 -13.74 -3.50
N ASN A 39 0.81 -12.76 -3.33
CA ASN A 39 1.09 -11.51 -2.62
C ASN A 39 0.69 -11.61 -1.14
N ILE A 40 1.44 -10.93 -0.25
CA ILE A 40 1.14 -10.90 1.19
C ILE A 40 0.06 -9.88 1.58
N GLY A 41 -0.46 -9.07 0.64
CA GLY A 41 -1.41 -7.99 0.91
C GLY A 41 -2.84 -8.47 1.16
N ALA A 42 -3.64 -7.58 1.75
CA ALA A 42 -5.01 -7.81 2.20
C ALA A 42 -5.91 -8.52 1.18
N THR A 43 -5.86 -8.15 -0.10
CA THR A 43 -6.69 -8.73 -1.16
C THR A 43 -6.40 -10.22 -1.36
N ASN A 44 -5.14 -10.66 -1.28
CA ASN A 44 -4.79 -12.07 -1.40
C ASN A 44 -5.15 -12.84 -0.12
N VAL A 45 -4.90 -12.23 1.04
CA VAL A 45 -5.29 -12.79 2.35
C VAL A 45 -6.80 -12.99 2.44
N ALA A 46 -7.60 -12.02 1.96
CA ALA A 46 -9.06 -12.09 1.97
C ALA A 46 -9.62 -13.28 1.16
N ARG A 47 -8.91 -13.77 0.16
CA ARG A 47 -9.29 -14.98 -0.60
C ARG A 47 -9.24 -16.25 0.26
N LYS A 48 -8.40 -16.27 1.29
CA LYS A 48 -8.32 -17.38 2.26
C LYS A 48 -9.26 -17.16 3.44
N SER A 49 -9.35 -15.92 3.92
CA SER A 49 -10.21 -15.53 5.03
C SER A 49 -10.51 -14.03 4.94
N PRO A 50 -11.78 -13.63 4.73
CA PRO A 50 -12.17 -12.22 4.70
C PRO A 50 -11.76 -11.46 5.97
N ALA A 51 -11.94 -12.08 7.16
CA ALA A 51 -11.57 -11.47 8.43
C ALA A 51 -10.06 -11.17 8.53
N LEU A 52 -9.21 -12.16 8.15
CA LEU A 52 -7.75 -11.94 8.11
C LEU A 52 -7.35 -10.91 7.04
N GLY A 53 -8.11 -10.83 5.94
CA GLY A 53 -7.92 -9.81 4.92
C GLY A 53 -8.16 -8.41 5.46
N VAL A 54 -9.26 -8.20 6.19
CA VAL A 54 -9.56 -6.93 6.87
C VAL A 54 -8.49 -6.62 7.92
N ALA A 55 -8.12 -7.57 8.77
CA ALA A 55 -7.06 -7.38 9.76
C ALA A 55 -5.72 -6.99 9.09
N THR A 56 -5.37 -7.64 7.97
CA THR A 56 -4.16 -7.28 7.21
C THR A 56 -4.23 -5.85 6.68
N LEU A 57 -5.38 -5.43 6.12
CA LEU A 57 -5.59 -4.07 5.63
C LEU A 57 -5.35 -3.03 6.73
N LEU A 58 -6.00 -3.25 7.89
CA LEU A 58 -5.91 -2.33 9.02
C LEU A 58 -4.49 -2.27 9.61
N LEU A 59 -3.84 -3.41 9.81
CA LEU A 59 -2.48 -3.48 10.36
C LEU A 59 -1.43 -2.91 9.39
N ASP A 60 -1.59 -3.16 8.08
CA ASP A 60 -0.70 -2.58 7.07
C ASP A 60 -0.88 -1.06 6.93
N ALA A 61 -2.09 -0.52 7.13
CA ALA A 61 -2.31 0.92 7.22
C ALA A 61 -1.75 1.46 8.55
N ALA A 62 -2.04 0.81 9.67
CA ALA A 62 -1.61 1.24 10.99
C ALA A 62 -0.09 1.34 11.10
N LYS A 63 0.69 0.38 10.57
CA LYS A 63 2.17 0.45 10.63
C LYS A 63 2.73 1.67 9.89
N GLY A 64 2.10 2.07 8.77
CA GLY A 64 2.46 3.27 8.03
C GLY A 64 2.15 4.54 8.82
N MET A 65 0.95 4.62 9.42
CA MET A 65 0.56 5.73 10.29
C MET A 65 1.45 5.85 11.54
N VAL A 66 1.76 4.73 12.19
CA VAL A 66 2.64 4.69 13.37
C VAL A 66 4.04 5.20 13.03
N ALA A 67 4.60 4.81 11.88
CA ALA A 67 5.91 5.32 11.45
C ALA A 67 5.93 6.84 11.33
N VAL A 68 4.87 7.44 10.76
CA VAL A 68 4.74 8.90 10.61
C VAL A 68 4.49 9.58 11.95
N LEU A 69 3.67 9.00 12.82
CA LEU A 69 3.44 9.52 14.18
C LEU A 69 4.72 9.53 15.02
N LEU A 70 5.52 8.46 14.97
CA LEU A 70 6.82 8.40 15.65
C LEU A 70 7.77 9.47 15.12
N ALA A 71 7.85 9.66 13.81
CA ALA A 71 8.65 10.73 13.23
C ALA A 71 8.17 12.11 13.70
N ARG A 72 6.85 12.30 13.79
CA ARG A 72 6.24 13.54 14.28
C ARG A 72 6.57 13.83 15.75
N THR A 73 6.62 12.83 16.61
CA THR A 73 6.87 12.99 18.04
C THR A 73 8.35 13.09 18.36
N LEU A 74 9.20 12.36 17.65
CA LEU A 74 10.65 12.32 17.91
C LEU A 74 11.40 13.53 17.34
N PHE A 75 10.88 14.14 16.27
CA PHE A 75 11.56 15.22 15.57
C PHE A 75 10.65 16.44 15.38
N GLY A 76 11.06 17.57 15.95
CA GLY A 76 10.44 18.89 15.80
C GLY A 76 11.15 19.77 14.78
N GLY A 77 10.83 21.09 14.81
CA GLY A 77 11.50 22.12 14.04
C GLY A 77 10.96 22.32 12.62
N PRO A 78 11.63 23.19 11.82
CA PRO A 78 11.11 23.68 10.53
C PRO A 78 11.02 22.58 9.45
N HIS A 79 11.80 21.51 9.57
CA HIS A 79 11.81 20.41 8.62
C HIS A 79 10.91 19.22 9.00
N ARG A 80 10.07 19.37 10.03
CA ARG A 80 9.20 18.30 10.57
C ARG A 80 8.36 17.60 9.49
N ALA A 81 7.73 18.37 8.60
CA ALA A 81 6.91 17.83 7.54
C ALA A 81 7.72 16.92 6.59
N LEU A 82 8.95 17.31 6.25
CA LEU A 82 9.82 16.51 5.39
C LEU A 82 10.30 15.23 6.10
N VAL A 83 10.61 15.30 7.39
CA VAL A 83 10.97 14.10 8.20
C VAL A 83 9.79 13.13 8.26
N MET A 84 8.56 13.61 8.49
CA MET A 84 7.36 12.79 8.44
C MET A 84 7.12 12.16 7.06
N THR A 85 7.40 12.90 5.98
CA THR A 85 7.29 12.37 4.60
C THR A 85 8.36 11.32 4.34
N THR A 86 9.57 11.50 4.86
CA THR A 86 10.62 10.48 4.83
C THR A 86 10.16 9.19 5.55
N ALA A 87 9.51 9.32 6.72
CA ALA A 87 8.92 8.18 7.41
C ALA A 87 7.87 7.45 6.57
N ALA A 88 6.96 8.21 5.95
CA ALA A 88 5.93 7.67 5.08
C ALA A 88 6.54 6.87 3.91
N PHE A 89 7.53 7.44 3.23
CA PHE A 89 8.22 6.80 2.13
C PHE A 89 8.89 5.48 2.56
N PHE A 90 9.70 5.51 3.62
CA PHE A 90 10.43 4.33 4.06
C PHE A 90 9.54 3.25 4.69
N ALA A 91 8.41 3.60 5.29
CA ALA A 91 7.40 2.63 5.71
C ALA A 91 6.80 1.88 4.51
N VAL A 92 6.51 2.60 3.41
CA VAL A 92 6.05 1.98 2.16
C VAL A 92 7.15 1.12 1.55
N VAL A 93 8.38 1.60 1.45
CA VAL A 93 9.53 0.82 0.95
C VAL A 93 9.72 -0.46 1.77
N GLY A 94 9.63 -0.40 3.10
CA GLY A 94 9.69 -1.58 3.97
C GLY A 94 8.59 -2.60 3.66
N HIS A 95 7.35 -2.15 3.44
CA HIS A 95 6.25 -3.04 3.05
C HIS A 95 6.46 -3.67 1.65
N LEU A 96 7.00 -2.91 0.70
CA LEU A 96 7.27 -3.39 -0.67
C LEU A 96 8.43 -4.38 -0.72
N PHE A 97 9.44 -4.18 0.13
CA PHE A 97 10.70 -4.90 0.15
C PHE A 97 11.11 -5.33 1.57
N PRO A 98 10.29 -6.12 2.27
CA PRO A 98 10.60 -6.52 3.65
C PRO A 98 11.80 -7.45 3.69
N VAL A 99 12.80 -7.10 4.51
CA VAL A 99 14.02 -7.89 4.70
C VAL A 99 13.71 -9.33 5.17
N TRP A 100 12.70 -9.49 6.01
CA TRP A 100 12.25 -10.78 6.55
C TRP A 100 11.73 -11.76 5.50
N LEU A 101 11.28 -11.26 4.36
CA LEU A 101 10.76 -12.06 3.24
C LEU A 101 11.65 -11.99 1.98
N LYS A 102 12.96 -11.80 2.17
CA LYS A 102 13.93 -11.71 1.06
C LYS A 102 13.49 -10.64 0.03
N PHE A 103 13.04 -9.49 0.52
CA PHE A 103 12.58 -8.33 -0.27
C PHE A 103 11.36 -8.59 -1.19
N ARG A 104 10.58 -9.66 -0.91
CA ARG A 104 9.37 -10.03 -1.65
C ARG A 104 8.12 -9.68 -0.84
N GLY A 105 7.76 -8.39 -0.82
CA GLY A 105 6.65 -7.86 -0.03
C GLY A 105 5.36 -7.63 -0.81
N GLY A 106 4.49 -6.79 -0.21
CA GLY A 106 3.20 -6.41 -0.75
C GLY A 106 3.28 -5.36 -1.87
N LYS A 107 2.16 -4.63 -2.08
CA LYS A 107 2.04 -3.60 -3.12
C LYS A 107 1.99 -2.17 -2.59
N GLY A 108 1.90 -1.98 -1.28
CA GLY A 108 2.05 -0.68 -0.64
C GLY A 108 0.78 0.14 -0.46
N VAL A 109 -0.35 -0.21 -1.07
CA VAL A 109 -1.55 0.65 -1.08
C VAL A 109 -2.07 0.96 0.31
N ALA A 110 -2.29 -0.06 1.15
CA ALA A 110 -2.76 0.13 2.53
C ALA A 110 -1.75 0.90 3.39
N THR A 111 -0.45 0.57 3.25
CA THR A 111 0.61 1.26 3.97
C THR A 111 0.73 2.71 3.52
N SER A 112 0.59 3.01 2.21
CA SER A 112 0.54 4.39 1.72
C SER A 112 -0.66 5.15 2.28
N LEU A 113 -1.86 4.54 2.30
CA LEU A 113 -3.04 5.14 2.91
C LEU A 113 -2.76 5.59 4.35
N GLY A 114 -2.26 4.67 5.20
CA GLY A 114 -1.97 4.99 6.59
C GLY A 114 -0.82 5.98 6.76
N SER A 115 0.22 5.90 5.92
CA SER A 115 1.36 6.80 5.99
C SER A 115 1.02 8.25 5.61
N PHE A 116 0.14 8.45 4.62
CA PHE A 116 -0.14 9.78 4.08
C PHE A 116 -1.41 10.43 4.63
N ILE A 117 -2.26 9.71 5.38
CA ILE A 117 -3.50 10.28 5.94
C ILE A 117 -3.28 11.50 6.84
N LEU A 118 -2.14 11.56 7.52
CA LEU A 118 -1.77 12.70 8.38
C LEU A 118 -1.03 13.82 7.62
N LEU A 119 -0.50 13.52 6.45
CA LEU A 119 0.29 14.46 5.65
C LEU A 119 -0.56 15.13 4.57
N THR A 120 -1.45 14.36 3.94
CA THR A 120 -2.27 14.79 2.80
C THR A 120 -3.72 14.32 2.95
N PRO A 121 -4.44 14.74 4.02
CA PRO A 121 -5.75 14.20 4.36
C PRO A 121 -6.82 14.42 3.28
N LYS A 122 -6.83 15.58 2.61
CA LYS A 122 -7.80 15.87 1.53
C LYS A 122 -7.55 14.98 0.32
N SER A 123 -6.28 14.84 -0.09
CA SER A 123 -5.89 13.93 -1.19
C SER A 123 -6.29 12.51 -0.86
N ILE A 124 -5.99 12.03 0.35
CA ILE A 124 -6.34 10.67 0.78
C ILE A 124 -7.86 10.46 0.76
N LEU A 125 -8.65 11.41 1.21
CA LEU A 125 -10.12 11.32 1.13
C LEU A 125 -10.59 11.17 -0.32
N CYS A 126 -10.12 12.03 -1.22
CA CYS A 126 -10.44 11.95 -2.65
C CYS A 126 -10.01 10.59 -3.25
N LEU A 127 -8.81 10.11 -2.89
CA LEU A 127 -8.28 8.83 -3.37
C LEU A 127 -9.08 7.64 -2.85
N VAL A 128 -9.55 7.67 -1.60
CA VAL A 128 -10.44 6.62 -1.05
C VAL A 128 -11.76 6.59 -1.81
N ILE A 129 -12.38 7.74 -2.07
CA ILE A 129 -13.61 7.84 -2.86
C ILE A 129 -13.38 7.28 -4.27
N LEU A 130 -12.31 7.70 -4.94
CA LEU A 130 -11.94 7.22 -6.28
C LEU A 130 -11.72 5.71 -6.29
N PHE A 131 -10.97 5.19 -5.30
CA PHE A 131 -10.72 3.76 -5.16
C PHE A 131 -12.02 2.97 -5.03
N LEU A 132 -12.90 3.39 -4.11
CA LEU A 132 -14.18 2.72 -3.86
C LEU A 132 -15.08 2.77 -5.11
N PHE A 133 -15.16 3.91 -5.77
CA PHE A 133 -15.91 4.05 -7.02
C PHE A 133 -15.42 3.04 -8.07
N ILE A 134 -14.11 3.00 -8.34
CA ILE A 134 -13.56 2.08 -9.35
C ILE A 134 -13.70 0.62 -8.91
N ALA A 135 -13.46 0.30 -7.64
CA ALA A 135 -13.55 -1.06 -7.13
C ALA A 135 -15.00 -1.61 -7.21
N VAL A 136 -16.00 -0.76 -6.95
CA VAL A 136 -17.42 -1.14 -7.03
C VAL A 136 -17.88 -1.19 -8.50
N ALA A 137 -17.61 -0.16 -9.29
CA ALA A 137 -18.10 -0.05 -10.67
C ALA A 137 -17.49 -1.12 -11.60
N PHE A 138 -16.18 -1.36 -11.47
CA PHE A 138 -15.46 -2.28 -12.37
C PHE A 138 -15.13 -3.63 -11.72
N ARG A 139 -15.29 -3.77 -10.41
CA ARG A 139 -14.99 -4.99 -9.64
C ARG A 139 -13.51 -5.40 -9.67
N TYR A 140 -12.58 -4.47 -9.98
CA TYR A 140 -11.14 -4.69 -9.99
C TYR A 140 -10.42 -3.85 -8.93
N VAL A 141 -10.02 -4.48 -7.82
CA VAL A 141 -9.24 -3.83 -6.74
C VAL A 141 -7.91 -3.29 -7.28
N SER A 142 -7.28 -4.03 -8.19
CA SER A 142 -6.00 -3.60 -8.80
C SER A 142 -6.14 -2.36 -9.67
N LEU A 143 -7.24 -2.23 -10.42
CA LEU A 143 -7.51 -1.03 -11.24
C LEU A 143 -7.68 0.19 -10.34
N GLY A 144 -8.47 0.07 -9.26
CA GLY A 144 -8.60 1.13 -8.26
C GLY A 144 -7.27 1.52 -7.64
N SER A 145 -6.44 0.52 -7.29
CA SER A 145 -5.10 0.76 -6.72
C SER A 145 -4.16 1.51 -7.67
N ILE A 146 -4.17 1.16 -8.95
CA ILE A 146 -3.35 1.82 -9.98
C ILE A 146 -3.86 3.25 -10.20
N ALA A 147 -5.17 3.44 -10.35
CA ALA A 147 -5.77 4.74 -10.58
C ALA A 147 -5.45 5.73 -9.43
N VAL A 148 -5.58 5.29 -8.16
CA VAL A 148 -5.23 6.16 -7.03
C VAL A 148 -3.73 6.44 -6.96
N ALA A 149 -2.87 5.49 -7.32
CA ALA A 149 -1.44 5.73 -7.36
C ALA A 149 -1.04 6.76 -8.44
N VAL A 150 -1.72 6.76 -9.59
CA VAL A 150 -1.53 7.77 -10.65
C VAL A 150 -2.06 9.13 -10.21
N ALA A 151 -3.23 9.19 -9.58
CA ALA A 151 -3.89 10.43 -9.18
C ALA A 151 -3.22 11.12 -7.97
N PHE A 152 -2.51 10.37 -7.12
CA PHE A 152 -2.02 10.87 -5.85
C PHE A 152 -1.09 12.09 -5.97
N PRO A 153 0.00 12.08 -6.76
CA PRO A 153 0.88 13.25 -6.86
C PRO A 153 0.15 14.47 -7.44
N LEU A 154 -0.79 14.27 -8.36
CA LEU A 154 -1.58 15.36 -8.94
C LEU A 154 -2.51 15.99 -7.89
N LEU A 155 -3.23 15.16 -7.10
CA LEU A 155 -4.11 15.65 -6.04
C LEU A 155 -3.32 16.37 -4.94
N ALA A 156 -2.20 15.83 -4.49
CA ALA A 156 -1.36 16.48 -3.50
C ALA A 156 -0.86 17.85 -3.98
N TRP A 157 -0.52 17.96 -5.27
CA TRP A 157 -0.11 19.22 -5.89
C TRP A 157 -1.26 20.21 -6.02
N THR A 158 -2.39 19.80 -6.58
CA THR A 158 -3.55 20.69 -6.83
C THR A 158 -4.25 21.15 -5.55
N LEU A 159 -4.26 20.30 -4.51
CA LEU A 159 -4.84 20.64 -3.20
C LEU A 159 -3.84 21.36 -2.28
N HIS A 160 -2.62 21.62 -2.77
CA HIS A 160 -1.56 22.31 -2.03
C HIS A 160 -1.26 21.68 -0.65
N GLU A 161 -1.29 20.34 -0.57
CA GLU A 161 -1.04 19.60 0.67
C GLU A 161 0.45 19.26 0.86
N TYR A 162 1.31 20.25 0.68
CA TYR A 162 2.75 20.18 0.92
C TYR A 162 3.29 21.52 1.39
N THR A 163 4.28 21.49 2.26
CA THR A 163 4.99 22.69 2.75
C THR A 163 6.38 22.82 2.16
N ASP A 164 6.86 21.77 1.49
CA ASP A 164 8.17 21.69 0.85
C ASP A 164 8.02 20.86 -0.45
N SER A 165 8.48 21.39 -1.57
CA SER A 165 8.36 20.74 -2.89
C SER A 165 8.99 19.33 -2.93
N ARG A 166 9.99 19.06 -2.07
CA ARG A 166 10.59 17.73 -1.93
C ARG A 166 9.59 16.67 -1.48
N GLN A 167 8.51 17.04 -0.77
CA GLN A 167 7.44 16.11 -0.40
C GLN A 167 6.74 15.54 -1.64
N LEU A 168 6.55 16.35 -2.69
CA LEU A 168 5.96 15.88 -3.96
C LEU A 168 6.85 14.83 -4.65
N ILE A 169 8.18 14.96 -4.53
CA ILE A 169 9.13 13.96 -5.06
C ILE A 169 8.93 12.62 -4.34
N TYR A 170 8.81 12.62 -3.01
CA TYR A 170 8.53 11.40 -2.23
C TYR A 170 7.17 10.78 -2.60
N ILE A 171 6.13 11.60 -2.75
CA ILE A 171 4.79 11.15 -3.16
C ILE A 171 4.85 10.51 -4.55
N ALA A 172 5.51 11.18 -5.52
CA ALA A 172 5.69 10.65 -6.86
C ALA A 172 6.49 9.33 -6.86
N ALA A 173 7.54 9.25 -6.05
CA ALA A 173 8.34 8.04 -5.91
C ALA A 173 7.52 6.86 -5.31
N VAL A 174 6.71 7.12 -4.28
CA VAL A 174 5.78 6.11 -3.72
C VAL A 174 4.80 5.65 -4.81
N SER A 175 4.19 6.58 -5.53
CA SER A 175 3.25 6.28 -6.61
C SER A 175 3.89 5.41 -7.70
N ALA A 176 5.09 5.77 -8.15
CA ALA A 176 5.85 5.00 -9.14
C ALA A 176 6.15 3.58 -8.64
N LEU A 177 6.58 3.42 -7.39
CA LEU A 177 6.84 2.12 -6.77
C LEU A 177 5.57 1.27 -6.66
N VAL A 178 4.44 1.85 -6.26
CA VAL A 178 3.14 1.17 -6.20
C VAL A 178 2.71 0.70 -7.59
N ILE A 179 2.80 1.56 -8.60
CA ILE A 179 2.48 1.22 -10.00
C ILE A 179 3.39 0.08 -10.48
N TRP A 180 4.70 0.17 -10.24
CA TRP A 180 5.65 -0.88 -10.60
C TRP A 180 5.33 -2.22 -9.93
N LYS A 181 4.93 -2.22 -8.65
CA LYS A 181 4.48 -3.43 -7.96
C LYS A 181 3.18 -4.01 -8.52
N HIS A 182 2.40 -3.22 -9.26
CA HIS A 182 1.20 -3.66 -9.97
C HIS A 182 1.45 -4.13 -11.42
N ARG A 183 2.70 -4.18 -11.92
CA ARG A 183 3.01 -4.55 -13.32
C ARG A 183 2.36 -5.86 -13.78
N GLN A 184 2.31 -6.89 -12.93
CA GLN A 184 1.62 -8.14 -13.25
C GLN A 184 0.09 -7.97 -13.34
N ASN A 185 -0.49 -7.10 -12.49
CA ASN A 185 -1.92 -6.79 -12.58
C ASN A 185 -2.22 -5.99 -13.85
N ILE A 186 -1.36 -5.04 -14.23
CA ILE A 186 -1.48 -4.28 -15.48
C ILE A 186 -1.49 -5.24 -16.66
N GLY A 187 -0.57 -6.19 -16.71
CA GLY A 187 -0.57 -7.23 -17.76
C GLY A 187 -1.86 -8.07 -17.79
N ARG A 188 -2.38 -8.50 -16.62
CA ARG A 188 -3.63 -9.26 -16.55
C ARG A 188 -4.85 -8.41 -16.89
N LEU A 189 -4.88 -7.13 -16.52
CA LEU A 189 -5.96 -6.20 -16.91
C LEU A 189 -5.98 -6.01 -18.42
N ALA A 190 -4.83 -5.81 -19.05
CA ALA A 190 -4.70 -5.68 -20.49
C ALA A 190 -5.11 -6.96 -21.24
N ALA A 191 -4.82 -8.14 -20.68
CA ALA A 191 -5.19 -9.44 -21.23
C ALA A 191 -6.64 -9.87 -20.85
N GLY A 192 -7.39 -9.07 -20.06
CA GLY A 192 -8.73 -9.45 -19.60
C GLY A 192 -8.78 -10.60 -18.58
N THR A 193 -7.64 -11.00 -18.01
CA THR A 193 -7.49 -12.14 -17.10
C THR A 193 -7.35 -11.76 -15.63
N GLU A 194 -7.51 -10.48 -15.28
CA GLU A 194 -7.44 -10.03 -13.88
C GLU A 194 -8.66 -10.51 -13.09
N SER A 195 -8.42 -10.95 -11.86
CA SER A 195 -9.48 -11.47 -10.99
C SER A 195 -10.43 -10.36 -10.52
N ARG A 196 -11.71 -10.53 -10.73
CA ARG A 196 -12.75 -9.62 -10.23
C ARG A 196 -13.01 -9.85 -8.74
N PHE A 197 -13.30 -8.79 -8.03
CA PHE A 197 -13.76 -8.85 -6.64
C PHE A 197 -15.15 -9.51 -6.59
N GLY A 198 -15.34 -10.48 -5.67
CA GLY A 198 -16.62 -11.19 -5.54
C GLY A 198 -16.94 -12.15 -6.71
N ALA A 199 -15.97 -12.51 -7.55
CA ALA A 199 -16.19 -13.51 -8.61
C ALA A 199 -16.40 -14.91 -8.01
N THR A 200 -17.38 -15.63 -8.55
CA THR A 200 -17.63 -17.03 -8.20
C THR A 200 -16.55 -17.94 -8.80
N LYS A 201 -16.40 -19.15 -8.23
CA LYS A 201 -15.44 -20.16 -8.75
C LYS A 201 -15.62 -20.47 -10.23
N SER A 202 -16.87 -20.46 -10.73
CA SER A 202 -17.23 -20.71 -12.13
C SER A 202 -16.80 -19.57 -13.05
N GLU A 203 -16.93 -18.30 -12.62
CA GLU A 203 -16.47 -17.13 -13.38
C GLU A 203 -14.94 -17.10 -13.50
N THR A 204 -14.25 -17.51 -12.44
CA THR A 204 -12.78 -17.58 -12.43
C THR A 204 -12.25 -18.68 -13.37
N MET A 205 -12.92 -19.84 -13.45
CA MET A 205 -12.57 -20.92 -14.39
C MET A 205 -12.80 -20.49 -15.85
N ARG A 206 -13.89 -19.83 -16.16
CA ARG A 206 -14.16 -19.33 -17.53
C ARG A 206 -13.15 -18.27 -17.99
N ALA A 207 -12.66 -17.43 -17.08
CA ALA A 207 -11.64 -16.41 -17.39
C ALA A 207 -10.24 -17.02 -17.65
N SER A 208 -9.95 -18.22 -17.12
CA SER A 208 -8.68 -18.93 -17.35
C SER A 208 -8.64 -19.78 -18.62
N GLN A 209 -9.79 -19.96 -19.29
CA GLN A 209 -9.94 -20.73 -20.53
C GLN A 209 -10.02 -19.87 -21.82
N ARG A 210 -9.98 -18.54 -21.65
CA ARG A 210 -9.89 -17.54 -22.74
C ARG A 210 -8.45 -17.01 -22.84
#